data_8aebb7c549b81777338ebb097620696d
#
_entry.id   8aebb7c549b81777338ebb097620696d
#
_cell.length_a   1.000
_cell.length_b   1.000
_cell.length_c   1.000
_cell.angle_alpha   90.00
_cell.angle_beta   90.00
_cell.angle_gamma   90.00
#
_symmetry.space_group_name_H-M   'P 1'
#
loop_
_entity.id
_entity.type
_entity.pdbx_description
1 polymer ?
#
loop_
_entity_poly.entity_id
_entity_poly.type
_entity_poly.pdbx_seq_one_letter_code
_entity_poly.pdbx_strand_id
1 'polypeptide(L)'
;MEELLTKYPDIKVKAKARNLSKKEEAQEFGHWLLNNAYNIDVLVNNAGNFIPGSIYNEAEGALEAMIQTNLYSAYHLTRVLLPAMMKRKSGHIFNMCSIASLQAYNNGGAYSISKFALNGFSSNLRQELKPYNIKVTTVFPGAAYTDSWSESGIDPKRIMEAGDIAAMIYAASQLSPQACVEEIVLRPQLGDL
;
A
#
# COMPACT_ATOMS: atom_id res chain seq x y z
N MET A 1 -0.16 1.90 -19.18
CA MET A 1 -1.47 2.53 -19.46
C MET A 1 -2.14 1.90 -20.68
N GLU A 2 -1.43 1.75 -21.79
CA GLU A 2 -1.94 1.11 -23.01
C GLU A 2 -2.48 -0.30 -22.79
N GLU A 3 -1.77 -1.13 -22.03
CA GLU A 3 -2.20 -2.48 -21.69
C GLU A 3 -3.57 -2.51 -20.99
N LEU A 4 -3.80 -1.61 -20.03
CA LEU A 4 -5.08 -1.52 -19.32
C LEU A 4 -6.21 -1.08 -20.25
N LEU A 5 -5.97 -0.12 -21.14
CA LEU A 5 -6.98 0.34 -22.09
C LEU A 5 -7.26 -0.69 -23.18
N THR A 6 -6.26 -1.50 -23.56
CA THR A 6 -6.44 -2.62 -24.49
C THR A 6 -7.33 -3.71 -23.88
N LYS A 7 -7.07 -4.03 -22.60
CA LYS A 7 -7.81 -5.08 -21.89
C LYS A 7 -9.21 -4.63 -21.44
N TYR A 8 -9.36 -3.33 -21.14
CA TYR A 8 -10.60 -2.74 -20.61
C TYR A 8 -10.89 -1.40 -21.32
N PRO A 9 -11.45 -1.43 -22.53
CA PRO A 9 -11.59 -0.22 -23.37
C PRO A 9 -12.55 0.84 -22.79
N ASP A 10 -13.48 0.43 -21.93
CA ASP A 10 -14.50 1.34 -21.37
C ASP A 10 -14.06 2.07 -20.10
N ILE A 11 -12.88 1.75 -19.55
CA ILE A 11 -12.38 2.44 -18.35
C ILE A 11 -11.67 3.74 -18.70
N LYS A 12 -11.70 4.70 -17.77
CA LYS A 12 -10.91 5.94 -17.86
C LYS A 12 -9.66 5.78 -17.01
N VAL A 13 -8.50 5.80 -17.64
CA VAL A 13 -7.20 5.73 -16.95
C VAL A 13 -6.52 7.09 -17.02
N LYS A 14 -6.08 7.58 -15.86
CA LYS A 14 -5.22 8.77 -15.75
C LYS A 14 -3.95 8.37 -15.01
N ALA A 15 -2.80 8.77 -15.52
CA ALA A 15 -1.51 8.48 -14.90
C ALA A 15 -0.69 9.76 -14.80
N LYS A 16 0.05 9.89 -13.70
CA LYS A 16 1.00 10.98 -13.48
C LYS A 16 2.20 10.44 -12.70
N ALA A 17 3.37 10.53 -13.28
CA ALA A 17 4.61 10.14 -12.62
C ALA A 17 4.98 11.16 -11.54
N ARG A 18 5.30 10.68 -10.32
CA ARG A 18 5.79 11.47 -9.19
C ARG A 18 6.69 10.63 -8.31
N ASN A 19 7.69 11.26 -7.73
CA ASN A 19 8.50 10.65 -6.69
C ASN A 19 7.79 10.80 -5.33
N LEU A 20 7.02 9.78 -4.94
CA LEU A 20 6.24 9.82 -3.71
C LEU A 20 7.08 9.74 -2.41
N SER A 21 8.38 9.49 -2.50
CA SER A 21 9.28 9.61 -1.34
C SER A 21 9.48 11.08 -0.93
N LYS A 22 9.18 12.02 -1.82
CA LYS A 22 9.25 13.46 -1.56
C LYS A 22 7.87 13.99 -1.16
N LYS A 23 7.82 14.63 0.01
CA LYS A 23 6.59 15.18 0.58
C LYS A 23 5.84 16.08 -0.41
N GLU A 24 6.55 17.03 -1.02
CA GLU A 24 5.98 18.01 -1.92
C GLU A 24 5.35 17.33 -3.14
N GLU A 25 6.05 16.35 -3.74
CA GLU A 25 5.54 15.62 -4.90
C GLU A 25 4.34 14.72 -4.54
N ALA A 26 4.33 14.12 -3.35
CA ALA A 26 3.18 13.35 -2.86
C ALA A 26 1.95 14.26 -2.65
N GLN A 27 2.14 15.46 -2.11
CA GLN A 27 1.08 16.45 -1.93
C GLN A 27 0.57 16.98 -3.26
N GLU A 28 1.46 17.34 -4.19
CA GLU A 28 1.09 17.75 -5.56
C GLU A 28 0.30 16.67 -6.29
N PHE A 29 0.67 15.40 -6.12
CA PHE A 29 -0.07 14.29 -6.70
C PHE A 29 -1.48 14.19 -6.10
N GLY A 30 -1.61 14.36 -4.79
CA GLY A 30 -2.91 14.40 -4.12
C GLY A 30 -3.81 15.54 -4.64
N HIS A 31 -3.27 16.73 -4.77
CA HIS A 31 -4.02 17.86 -5.35
C HIS A 31 -4.39 17.63 -6.81
N TRP A 32 -3.48 17.03 -7.59
CA TRP A 32 -3.79 16.67 -8.98
C TRP A 32 -4.94 15.65 -9.05
N LEU A 33 -4.99 14.66 -8.15
CA LEU A 33 -6.11 13.71 -8.07
C LEU A 33 -7.42 14.43 -7.77
N LEU A 34 -7.46 15.29 -6.74
CA LEU A 34 -8.65 16.06 -6.39
C LEU A 34 -9.18 16.94 -7.53
N ASN A 35 -8.27 17.50 -8.34
CA ASN A 35 -8.63 18.33 -9.48
C ASN A 35 -9.05 17.54 -10.74
N ASN A 36 -8.73 16.23 -10.81
CA ASN A 36 -8.96 15.39 -11.99
C ASN A 36 -9.88 14.20 -11.77
N ALA A 37 -10.28 13.94 -10.53
CA ALA A 37 -11.24 12.91 -10.17
C ALA A 37 -12.46 13.54 -9.52
N TYR A 38 -13.64 13.03 -9.82
CA TYR A 38 -14.87 13.51 -9.17
C TYR A 38 -14.91 13.13 -7.70
N ASN A 39 -14.52 11.89 -7.41
CA ASN A 39 -14.46 11.31 -6.05
C ASN A 39 -13.30 10.32 -5.96
N ILE A 40 -12.73 10.19 -4.78
CA ILE A 40 -11.81 9.09 -4.46
C ILE A 40 -12.57 8.12 -3.56
N ASP A 41 -13.09 7.06 -4.14
CA ASP A 41 -13.86 6.04 -3.42
C ASP A 41 -12.95 4.99 -2.80
N VAL A 42 -11.86 4.64 -3.49
CA VAL A 42 -10.86 3.69 -3.02
C VAL A 42 -9.47 4.29 -3.20
N LEU A 43 -8.68 4.32 -2.14
CA LEU A 43 -7.26 4.68 -2.15
C LEU A 43 -6.43 3.44 -1.80
N VAL A 44 -5.53 3.04 -2.70
CA VAL A 44 -4.56 1.97 -2.42
C VAL A 44 -3.17 2.58 -2.31
N ASN A 45 -2.66 2.71 -1.09
CA ASN A 45 -1.30 3.13 -0.82
C ASN A 45 -0.36 1.94 -1.05
N ASN A 46 0.05 1.76 -2.32
CA ASN A 46 0.85 0.62 -2.76
C ASN A 46 2.34 0.97 -2.94
N ALA A 47 2.70 2.24 -3.07
CA ALA A 47 4.08 2.65 -3.26
C ALA A 47 4.96 2.14 -2.10
N GLY A 48 6.03 1.44 -2.44
CA GLY A 48 6.93 0.88 -1.46
C GLY A 48 8.20 0.35 -2.10
N ASN A 49 9.23 0.20 -1.29
CA ASN A 49 10.52 -0.35 -1.69
C ASN A 49 11.02 -1.32 -0.63
N PHE A 50 11.82 -2.28 -1.04
CA PHE A 50 12.49 -3.25 -0.19
C PHE A 50 13.99 -3.21 -0.48
N ILE A 51 14.77 -2.91 0.54
CA ILE A 51 16.23 -3.06 0.52
C ILE A 51 16.57 -4.01 1.66
N PRO A 52 17.11 -5.20 1.40
CA PRO A 52 17.50 -6.13 2.44
C PRO A 52 18.69 -5.61 3.21
N GLY A 53 18.72 -5.81 4.52
CA GLY A 53 19.84 -5.44 5.36
C GLY A 53 19.55 -5.73 6.83
N SER A 54 20.58 -6.01 7.59
CA SER A 54 20.49 -6.08 9.05
C SER A 54 20.88 -4.74 9.66
N ILE A 55 20.23 -4.35 10.73
CA ILE A 55 20.43 -3.04 11.40
C ILE A 55 21.92 -2.72 11.62
N TYR A 56 22.74 -3.74 11.93
CA TYR A 56 24.16 -3.55 12.23
C TYR A 56 25.04 -3.35 10.99
N ASN A 57 24.56 -3.63 9.78
CA ASN A 57 25.37 -3.57 8.55
C ASN A 57 24.66 -2.97 7.32
N GLU A 58 23.41 -2.53 7.46
CA GLU A 58 22.73 -1.84 6.37
C GLU A 58 23.40 -0.48 6.07
N ALA A 59 23.25 -0.01 4.83
CA ALA A 59 23.87 1.23 4.40
C ALA A 59 23.32 2.44 5.19
N GLU A 60 24.17 3.43 5.42
CA GLU A 60 23.75 4.72 6.00
C GLU A 60 22.64 5.34 5.14
N GLY A 61 21.58 5.83 5.78
CA GLY A 61 20.41 6.39 5.09
C GLY A 61 19.38 5.37 4.63
N ALA A 62 19.58 4.06 4.84
CA ALA A 62 18.63 3.03 4.46
C ALA A 62 17.28 3.17 5.18
N LEU A 63 17.30 3.46 6.47
CA LEU A 63 16.09 3.67 7.25
C LEU A 63 15.31 4.88 6.76
N GLU A 64 15.97 6.00 6.53
CA GLU A 64 15.35 7.22 6.03
C GLU A 64 14.69 6.99 4.66
N ALA A 65 15.38 6.32 3.73
CA ALA A 65 14.86 6.01 2.41
C ALA A 65 13.62 5.10 2.49
N MET A 66 13.65 4.09 3.37
CA MET A 66 12.52 3.20 3.59
C MET A 66 11.33 3.92 4.23
N ILE A 67 11.55 4.76 5.24
CA ILE A 67 10.50 5.55 5.88
C ILE A 67 9.90 6.54 4.88
N GLN A 68 10.71 7.23 4.10
CA GLN A 68 10.23 8.18 3.09
C GLN A 68 9.35 7.49 2.04
N THR A 69 9.77 6.31 1.55
CA THR A 69 9.04 5.63 0.49
C THR A 69 7.84 4.83 1.03
N ASN A 70 8.03 4.05 2.10
CA ASN A 70 7.01 3.10 2.55
C ASN A 70 5.97 3.72 3.49
N LEU A 71 6.33 4.77 4.23
CA LEU A 71 5.42 5.43 5.17
C LEU A 71 5.00 6.81 4.69
N TYR A 72 5.97 7.71 4.41
CA TYR A 72 5.62 9.11 4.15
C TYR A 72 4.87 9.30 2.84
N SER A 73 5.09 8.44 1.83
CA SER A 73 4.28 8.43 0.60
C SER A 73 2.79 8.28 0.92
N ALA A 74 2.45 7.23 1.70
CA ALA A 74 1.08 6.96 2.12
C ALA A 74 0.54 8.07 3.03
N TYR A 75 1.33 8.51 4.02
CA TYR A 75 0.95 9.52 4.99
C TYR A 75 0.61 10.86 4.33
N HIS A 76 1.49 11.39 3.49
CA HIS A 76 1.29 12.71 2.88
C HIS A 76 0.17 12.70 1.83
N LEU A 77 0.09 11.65 0.99
CA LEU A 77 -0.98 11.52 0.02
C LEU A 77 -2.35 11.40 0.69
N THR A 78 -2.46 10.50 1.66
CA THR A 78 -3.71 10.28 2.39
C THR A 78 -4.19 11.57 3.05
N ARG A 79 -3.32 12.33 3.72
CA ARG A 79 -3.68 13.60 4.36
C ARG A 79 -4.25 14.65 3.40
N VAL A 80 -3.80 14.68 2.15
CA VAL A 80 -4.37 15.59 1.13
C VAL A 80 -5.75 15.14 0.71
N LEU A 81 -6.00 13.84 0.63
CA LEU A 81 -7.28 13.29 0.13
C LEU A 81 -8.35 13.20 1.22
N LEU A 82 -7.97 13.00 2.47
CA LEU A 82 -8.88 12.80 3.59
C LEU A 82 -9.98 13.86 3.75
N PRO A 83 -9.72 15.18 3.66
CA PRO A 83 -10.77 16.18 3.83
C PRO A 83 -11.95 15.99 2.87
N ALA A 84 -11.68 15.61 1.61
CA ALA A 84 -12.73 15.36 0.63
C ALA A 84 -13.51 14.07 0.94
N MET A 85 -12.82 13.00 1.36
CA MET A 85 -13.44 11.74 1.77
C MET A 85 -14.30 11.94 3.03
N MET A 86 -13.79 12.64 4.04
CA MET A 86 -14.49 12.93 5.30
C MET A 86 -15.77 13.78 5.07
N LYS A 87 -15.68 14.77 4.16
CA LYS A 87 -16.86 15.59 3.79
C LYS A 87 -17.97 14.75 3.17
N ARG A 88 -17.60 13.74 2.34
CA ARG A 88 -18.58 12.81 1.73
C ARG A 88 -19.05 11.71 2.67
N LYS A 89 -18.34 11.49 3.78
CA LYS A 89 -18.53 10.36 4.70
C LYS A 89 -18.53 9.01 3.99
N SER A 90 -17.60 8.84 3.06
CA SER A 90 -17.46 7.63 2.26
C SER A 90 -16.05 7.46 1.74
N GLY A 91 -15.57 6.23 1.71
CA GLY A 91 -14.29 5.85 1.14
C GLY A 91 -13.71 4.59 1.77
N HIS A 92 -12.72 4.02 1.09
CA HIS A 92 -11.98 2.86 1.57
C HIS A 92 -10.49 3.05 1.30
N ILE A 93 -9.67 2.98 2.34
CA ILE A 93 -8.21 3.13 2.24
C ILE A 93 -7.59 1.76 2.49
N PHE A 94 -6.73 1.32 1.57
CA PHE A 94 -5.91 0.12 1.70
C PHE A 94 -4.45 0.54 1.84
N ASN A 95 -3.77 0.08 2.90
CA ASN A 95 -2.35 0.30 3.09
C ASN A 95 -1.59 -1.01 2.88
N MET A 96 -0.67 -1.03 1.89
CA MET A 96 0.13 -2.19 1.55
C MET A 96 1.29 -2.33 2.53
N CYS A 97 1.02 -2.98 3.64
CA CYS A 97 2.01 -3.40 4.62
C CYS A 97 2.79 -4.63 4.13
N SER A 98 3.14 -5.53 5.01
CA SER A 98 3.83 -6.80 4.76
C SER A 98 3.67 -7.69 5.99
N ILE A 99 3.90 -8.98 5.86
CA ILE A 99 4.13 -9.86 7.02
C ILE A 99 5.27 -9.33 7.91
N ALA A 100 6.22 -8.60 7.31
CA ALA A 100 7.28 -7.86 8.01
C ALA A 100 6.78 -6.76 8.95
N SER A 101 5.49 -6.40 8.88
CA SER A 101 4.82 -5.48 9.81
C SER A 101 4.28 -6.19 11.05
N LEU A 102 4.25 -7.52 11.04
CA LEU A 102 3.69 -8.35 12.11
C LEU A 102 4.77 -9.00 12.95
N GLN A 103 5.88 -9.37 12.31
CA GLN A 103 7.03 -9.98 12.97
C GLN A 103 8.33 -9.57 12.29
N ALA A 104 9.38 -9.41 13.08
CA ALA A 104 10.73 -9.19 12.58
C ALA A 104 11.32 -10.48 11.98
N TYR A 105 12.24 -10.33 11.05
CA TYR A 105 12.97 -11.43 10.43
C TYR A 105 14.42 -11.02 10.11
N ASN A 106 15.29 -11.98 9.87
CA ASN A 106 16.68 -11.73 9.51
C ASN A 106 16.78 -10.91 8.21
N ASN A 107 17.66 -9.92 8.16
CA ASN A 107 17.82 -8.98 7.05
C ASN A 107 16.58 -8.11 6.77
N GLY A 108 15.67 -7.99 7.74
CA GLY A 108 14.48 -7.16 7.64
C GLY A 108 14.70 -5.69 8.02
N GLY A 109 15.72 -5.38 8.79
CA GLY A 109 16.21 -4.05 9.20
C GLY A 109 15.25 -2.87 9.02
N ALA A 110 15.69 -1.87 8.29
CA ALA A 110 14.90 -0.66 7.98
C ALA A 110 13.57 -0.96 7.30
N TYR A 111 13.50 -2.02 6.48
CA TYR A 111 12.24 -2.41 5.84
C TYR A 111 11.15 -2.79 6.86
N SER A 112 11.48 -3.71 7.78
CA SER A 112 10.51 -4.10 8.83
C SER A 112 10.09 -2.88 9.64
N ILE A 113 11.03 -2.03 10.07
CA ILE A 113 10.73 -0.81 10.82
C ILE A 113 9.72 0.06 10.05
N SER A 114 9.95 0.30 8.76
CA SER A 114 9.06 1.11 7.93
C SER A 114 7.67 0.51 7.80
N LYS A 115 7.58 -0.82 7.69
CA LYS A 115 6.29 -1.54 7.56
C LYS A 115 5.55 -1.65 8.90
N PHE A 116 6.23 -1.78 10.04
CA PHE A 116 5.61 -1.62 11.35
C PHE A 116 5.03 -0.21 11.54
N ALA A 117 5.77 0.82 11.11
CA ALA A 117 5.30 2.20 11.18
C ALA A 117 4.06 2.44 10.29
N LEU A 118 4.02 1.86 9.08
CA LEU A 118 2.85 1.92 8.21
C LEU A 118 1.63 1.19 8.81
N ASN A 119 1.84 0.07 9.50
CA ASN A 119 0.77 -0.62 10.24
C ASN A 119 0.23 0.25 11.38
N GLY A 120 1.11 0.91 12.16
CA GLY A 120 0.71 1.88 13.17
C GLY A 120 -0.12 3.04 12.58
N PHE A 121 0.30 3.57 11.44
CA PHE A 121 -0.47 4.57 10.71
C PHE A 121 -1.86 4.06 10.31
N SER A 122 -1.96 2.84 9.76
CA SER A 122 -3.22 2.21 9.36
C SER A 122 -4.18 2.05 10.56
N SER A 123 -3.66 1.59 11.69
CA SER A 123 -4.43 1.38 12.92
C SER A 123 -5.00 2.69 13.46
N ASN A 124 -4.20 3.77 13.48
CA ASN A 124 -4.67 5.10 13.88
C ASN A 124 -5.74 5.63 12.92
N LEU A 125 -5.50 5.58 11.60
CA LEU A 125 -6.49 5.99 10.61
C LEU A 125 -7.83 5.27 10.80
N ARG A 126 -7.81 3.96 11.06
CA ARG A 126 -9.02 3.16 11.26
C ARG A 126 -9.83 3.68 12.44
N GLN A 127 -9.20 4.00 13.56
CA GLN A 127 -9.90 4.55 14.72
C GLN A 127 -10.46 5.95 14.46
N GLU A 128 -9.66 6.81 13.86
CA GLU A 128 -10.02 8.21 13.61
C GLU A 128 -11.13 8.36 12.56
N LEU A 129 -11.21 7.43 11.58
CA LEU A 129 -12.10 7.57 10.43
C LEU A 129 -13.44 6.83 10.56
N LYS A 130 -13.65 6.04 11.61
CA LYS A 130 -14.96 5.40 11.91
C LYS A 130 -16.13 6.39 11.92
N PRO A 131 -16.04 7.57 12.58
CA PRO A 131 -17.14 8.54 12.59
C PRO A 131 -17.48 9.14 11.21
N TYR A 132 -16.56 8.99 10.26
CA TYR A 132 -16.72 9.49 8.90
C TYR A 132 -17.12 8.40 7.89
N ASN A 133 -17.46 7.20 8.37
CA ASN A 133 -17.83 6.07 7.51
C ASN A 133 -16.79 5.76 6.43
N ILE A 134 -15.51 5.93 6.77
CA ILE A 134 -14.37 5.61 5.90
C ILE A 134 -13.72 4.34 6.44
N LYS A 135 -13.61 3.32 5.59
CA LYS A 135 -12.98 2.05 5.92
C LYS A 135 -11.46 2.14 5.75
N VAL A 136 -10.73 1.43 6.59
CA VAL A 136 -9.27 1.29 6.45
C VAL A 136 -8.91 -0.18 6.61
N THR A 137 -8.32 -0.74 5.56
CA THR A 137 -7.82 -2.11 5.51
C THR A 137 -6.31 -2.13 5.45
N THR A 138 -5.68 -2.88 6.34
CA THR A 138 -4.25 -3.16 6.29
C THR A 138 -4.02 -4.48 5.58
N VAL A 139 -3.18 -4.49 4.54
CA VAL A 139 -2.86 -5.69 3.78
C VAL A 139 -1.45 -6.14 4.14
N PHE A 140 -1.28 -7.39 4.53
CA PHE A 140 -0.02 -8.00 4.96
C PHE A 140 0.36 -9.15 4.02
N PRO A 141 0.89 -8.84 2.81
CA PRO A 141 1.37 -9.89 1.93
C PRO A 141 2.69 -10.48 2.46
N GLY A 142 2.84 -11.78 2.32
CA GLY A 142 4.13 -12.46 2.25
C GLY A 142 4.74 -12.30 0.85
N ALA A 143 5.67 -13.19 0.50
CA ALA A 143 6.33 -13.16 -0.81
C ALA A 143 5.32 -13.33 -1.96
N ALA A 144 5.30 -12.37 -2.88
CA ALA A 144 4.49 -12.39 -4.10
C ALA A 144 5.37 -12.06 -5.31
N TYR A 145 5.18 -12.76 -6.42
CA TYR A 145 5.99 -12.58 -7.62
C TYR A 145 5.72 -11.21 -8.24
N THR A 146 6.71 -10.36 -8.14
CA THR A 146 6.75 -9.00 -8.69
C THR A 146 8.18 -8.74 -9.15
N ASP A 147 8.43 -7.58 -9.73
CA ASP A 147 9.78 -7.18 -10.15
C ASP A 147 10.82 -7.29 -9.02
N SER A 148 10.41 -7.13 -7.76
CA SER A 148 11.28 -7.29 -6.59
C SER A 148 11.85 -8.70 -6.44
N TRP A 149 11.23 -9.70 -7.06
CA TRP A 149 11.62 -11.11 -6.97
C TRP A 149 12.16 -11.67 -8.29
N SER A 150 12.09 -10.91 -9.40
CA SER A 150 12.46 -11.37 -10.73
C SER A 150 13.92 -11.87 -10.85
N GLU A 151 14.82 -11.28 -10.05
CA GLU A 151 16.27 -11.61 -10.04
C GLU A 151 16.67 -12.53 -8.85
N SER A 152 15.71 -12.96 -8.02
CA SER A 152 16.00 -13.74 -6.82
C SER A 152 16.36 -15.21 -7.08
N GLY A 153 16.12 -15.70 -8.31
CA GLY A 153 16.28 -17.12 -8.65
C GLY A 153 15.23 -18.06 -8.05
N ILE A 154 14.22 -17.51 -7.36
CA ILE A 154 13.12 -18.29 -6.77
C ILE A 154 12.14 -18.69 -7.86
N ASP A 155 11.69 -19.95 -7.83
CA ASP A 155 10.61 -20.43 -8.71
C ASP A 155 9.35 -19.57 -8.47
N PRO A 156 8.81 -18.90 -9.49
CA PRO A 156 7.57 -18.14 -9.37
C PRO A 156 6.42 -18.90 -8.72
N LYS A 157 6.36 -20.21 -8.91
CA LYS A 157 5.33 -21.09 -8.33
C LYS A 157 5.50 -21.33 -6.81
N ARG A 158 6.65 -20.94 -6.24
CA ARG A 158 6.92 -21.06 -4.79
C ARG A 158 6.26 -19.93 -3.99
N ILE A 159 5.96 -18.82 -4.63
CA ILE A 159 5.41 -17.60 -4.02
C ILE A 159 4.07 -17.23 -4.66
N MET A 160 3.31 -16.34 -4.02
CA MET A 160 1.98 -15.94 -4.49
C MET A 160 2.04 -15.17 -5.81
N GLU A 161 0.97 -15.19 -6.56
CA GLU A 161 0.77 -14.25 -7.66
C GLU A 161 0.31 -12.88 -7.13
N ALA A 162 0.77 -11.80 -7.74
CA ALA A 162 0.31 -10.44 -7.38
C ALA A 162 -1.21 -10.29 -7.57
N GLY A 163 -1.79 -11.06 -8.49
CA GLY A 163 -3.23 -11.12 -8.75
C GLY A 163 -4.06 -11.56 -7.54
N ASP A 164 -3.52 -12.47 -6.70
CA ASP A 164 -4.22 -12.94 -5.49
C ASP A 164 -4.46 -11.79 -4.50
N ILE A 165 -3.44 -10.95 -4.32
CA ILE A 165 -3.52 -9.78 -3.44
C ILE A 165 -4.54 -8.78 -4.00
N ALA A 166 -4.50 -8.52 -5.31
CA ALA A 166 -5.43 -7.61 -5.96
C ALA A 166 -6.88 -8.10 -5.86
N ALA A 167 -7.12 -9.41 -6.03
CA ALA A 167 -8.43 -10.03 -5.89
C ALA A 167 -9.01 -9.86 -4.48
N MET A 168 -8.20 -10.02 -3.43
CA MET A 168 -8.62 -9.81 -2.05
C MET A 168 -8.94 -8.35 -1.74
N ILE A 169 -8.13 -7.40 -2.24
CA ILE A 169 -8.41 -5.97 -2.11
C ILE A 169 -9.74 -5.63 -2.81
N TYR A 170 -9.94 -6.12 -4.01
CA TYR A 170 -11.18 -5.91 -4.75
C TYR A 170 -12.38 -6.49 -4.00
N ALA A 171 -12.33 -7.74 -3.55
CA ALA A 171 -13.41 -8.37 -2.79
C ALA A 171 -13.75 -7.58 -1.52
N ALA A 172 -12.74 -7.14 -0.74
CA ALA A 172 -12.95 -6.32 0.44
C ALA A 172 -13.59 -4.96 0.12
N SER A 173 -13.26 -4.36 -1.03
CA SER A 173 -13.82 -3.09 -1.46
C SER A 173 -15.31 -3.16 -1.82
N GLN A 174 -15.81 -4.35 -2.20
CA GLN A 174 -17.20 -4.58 -2.61
C GLN A 174 -18.16 -4.85 -1.45
N LEU A 175 -17.67 -4.97 -0.23
CA LEU A 175 -18.52 -5.22 0.93
C LEU A 175 -19.42 -4.03 1.26
N SER A 176 -20.58 -4.33 1.84
CA SER A 176 -21.54 -3.33 2.29
C SER A 176 -20.90 -2.25 3.20
N PRO A 177 -21.49 -1.05 3.30
CA PRO A 177 -20.96 0.00 4.17
C PRO A 177 -20.76 -0.42 5.63
N GLN A 178 -21.55 -1.37 6.12
CA GLN A 178 -21.54 -1.84 7.51
C GLN A 178 -20.38 -2.79 7.81
N ALA A 179 -19.77 -3.39 6.78
CA ALA A 179 -18.68 -4.36 6.94
C ALA A 179 -17.32 -3.73 6.57
N CYS A 180 -16.32 -3.93 7.41
CA CYS A 180 -14.94 -3.57 7.13
C CYS A 180 -14.05 -4.79 7.35
N VAL A 181 -13.30 -5.19 6.33
CA VAL A 181 -12.16 -6.10 6.50
C VAL A 181 -11.03 -5.25 7.06
N GLU A 182 -10.70 -5.44 8.31
CA GLU A 182 -9.66 -4.63 8.97
C GLU A 182 -8.25 -5.05 8.56
N GLU A 183 -8.05 -6.36 8.37
CA GLU A 183 -6.76 -6.93 8.03
C GLU A 183 -6.91 -8.04 6.99
N ILE A 184 -5.97 -8.08 6.04
CA ILE A 184 -5.85 -9.13 5.04
C ILE A 184 -4.44 -9.69 5.16
N VAL A 185 -4.30 -10.93 5.61
CA VAL A 185 -3.01 -11.63 5.68
C VAL A 185 -2.98 -12.70 4.60
N LEU A 186 -2.01 -12.61 3.68
CA LEU A 186 -1.80 -13.58 2.62
C LEU A 186 -0.36 -14.08 2.68
N ARG A 187 -0.19 -15.39 2.61
CA ARG A 187 1.12 -16.04 2.64
C ARG A 187 1.20 -17.10 1.55
N PRO A 188 2.40 -17.38 1.03
CA PRO A 188 2.59 -18.53 0.16
C PRO A 188 2.06 -19.80 0.82
N GLN A 189 1.44 -20.70 0.04
CA GLN A 189 0.86 -21.96 0.55
C GLN A 189 1.87 -22.80 1.32
N LEU A 190 3.14 -22.79 0.92
CA LEU A 190 4.22 -23.52 1.56
C LEU A 190 4.93 -22.73 2.68
N GLY A 191 4.32 -21.64 3.16
CA GLY A 191 4.91 -20.78 4.19
C GLY A 191 5.85 -19.71 3.62
N ASP A 192 6.40 -18.89 4.50
CA ASP A 192 7.34 -17.83 4.15
C ASP A 192 8.70 -18.39 3.66
N LEU A 193 9.52 -17.54 3.05
CA LEU A 193 10.87 -17.87 2.58
C LEU A 193 11.90 -17.60 3.65
#